data_030875d82209a99a8eb1dc18b82d5f63
#
_entry.id   030875d82209a99a8eb1dc18b82d5f63
#
_cell.length_a   1.000
_cell.length_b   1.000
_cell.length_c   1.000
_cell.angle_alpha   90.00
_cell.angle_beta   90.00
_cell.angle_gamma   90.00
#
_symmetry.space_group_name_H-M   'P 1'
#
loop_
_entity.id
_entity.type
_entity.pdbx_description
1 polymer ?
#
loop_
_entity_poly.entity_id
_entity_poly.type
_entity_poly.pdbx_seq_one_letter_code
_entity_poly.pdbx_strand_id
1 'polypeptide(L)'
;MHPFLVAATESLAAAVADIGRLVSVESPSRDAERVAVGARCVAELIERETGMVAEVMESPVGPHVVVRPSARPAVLFLGHHDTVHQVGSLEQRPFTNEAGVLRGPGVFDMKAGIVQAVYATRILRDSGFDLSRVAMLFTADEEVGSKASRGLVEEMARSVDAVLVLEPSADGGALKVARKGTGTFDVSIEGRASHAGLEPEKGINALVELAHQVGVINGFGKPELGTTVTPTLASAGTTDNTVPDRASIVVDARVVVPEEKARVESLMNSLQPVVNGAKITVSGSLHRPPLHESMSAELFALAREVAGEIDGRDIAGVAVGGGSDGNFTAAIGVKTLDGLGAVGGGAHGVSEHVIVETIPFRTALVAGIAARVIAG
;
A
#
# COMPACT_ATOMS: atom_id res chain seq x y z
N MET A 1 28.43 1.89 19.76
CA MET A 1 27.24 1.41 19.00
C MET A 1 26.01 2.05 19.61
N HIS A 2 25.11 2.56 18.80
CA HIS A 2 23.88 3.25 19.28
C HIS A 2 23.02 2.28 20.14
N PRO A 3 22.44 2.73 21.28
CA PRO A 3 21.71 1.83 22.18
C PRO A 3 20.56 1.08 21.49
N PHE A 4 19.82 1.72 20.60
CA PHE A 4 18.72 1.08 19.86
C PHE A 4 19.21 0.00 18.91
N LEU A 5 20.39 0.17 18.29
CA LEU A 5 20.97 -0.86 17.43
C LEU A 5 21.42 -2.08 18.25
N VAL A 6 21.98 -1.85 19.46
CA VAL A 6 22.33 -2.95 20.37
C VAL A 6 21.07 -3.75 20.74
N ALA A 7 20.03 -3.08 21.23
CA ALA A 7 18.77 -3.74 21.63
C ALA A 7 18.10 -4.48 20.45
N ALA A 8 18.10 -3.89 19.25
CA ALA A 8 17.58 -4.54 18.06
C ALA A 8 18.40 -5.77 17.65
N THR A 9 19.73 -5.70 17.80
CA THR A 9 20.61 -6.83 17.49
C THR A 9 20.44 -7.98 18.49
N GLU A 10 20.32 -7.69 19.79
CA GLU A 10 20.05 -8.68 20.82
C GLU A 10 18.67 -9.35 20.63
N SER A 11 17.72 -8.63 20.08
CA SER A 11 16.35 -9.12 19.80
C SER A 11 16.22 -9.85 18.47
N LEU A 12 17.23 -9.87 17.60
CA LEU A 12 17.13 -10.35 16.21
C LEU A 12 16.56 -11.77 16.09
N ALA A 13 17.06 -12.69 16.92
CA ALA A 13 16.60 -14.08 16.85
C ALA A 13 15.10 -14.22 17.18
N ALA A 14 14.61 -13.45 18.17
CA ALA A 14 13.21 -13.42 18.53
C ALA A 14 12.36 -12.75 17.43
N ALA A 15 12.82 -11.62 16.87
CA ALA A 15 12.15 -10.96 15.76
C ALA A 15 12.02 -11.86 14.52
N VAL A 16 13.07 -12.60 14.16
CA VAL A 16 13.03 -13.57 13.07
C VAL A 16 12.02 -14.71 13.34
N ALA A 17 11.97 -15.20 14.59
CA ALA A 17 10.97 -16.21 14.96
C ALA A 17 9.54 -15.67 14.84
N ASP A 18 9.30 -14.43 15.23
CA ASP A 18 7.99 -13.79 15.14
C ASP A 18 7.60 -13.48 13.67
N ILE A 19 8.55 -13.07 12.83
CA ILE A 19 8.32 -12.98 11.37
C ILE A 19 7.85 -14.35 10.85
N GLY A 20 8.55 -15.42 11.23
CA GLY A 20 8.15 -16.78 10.85
C GLY A 20 6.75 -17.17 11.32
N ARG A 21 6.34 -16.80 12.53
CA ARG A 21 4.97 -17.03 13.03
C ARG A 21 3.94 -16.30 12.19
N LEU A 22 4.14 -15.01 11.91
CA LEU A 22 3.20 -14.23 11.10
C LEU A 22 3.13 -14.76 9.65
N VAL A 23 4.28 -15.12 9.05
CA VAL A 23 4.31 -15.68 7.70
C VAL A 23 3.58 -17.03 7.64
N SER A 24 3.68 -17.85 8.70
CA SER A 24 3.01 -19.15 8.79
C SER A 24 1.48 -19.07 8.91
N VAL A 25 0.91 -17.89 8.97
CA VAL A 25 -0.53 -17.63 8.92
C VAL A 25 -0.86 -16.98 7.59
N GLU A 26 -1.58 -17.69 6.72
CA GLU A 26 -2.05 -17.12 5.47
C GLU A 26 -3.18 -16.12 5.74
N SER A 27 -3.06 -14.91 5.17
CA SER A 27 -4.02 -13.82 5.33
C SER A 27 -4.35 -13.14 3.99
N PRO A 28 -4.91 -13.89 3.01
CA PRO A 28 -5.27 -13.32 1.71
C PRO A 28 -6.39 -12.29 1.84
N SER A 29 -6.23 -11.11 1.23
CA SER A 29 -7.06 -9.90 1.38
C SER A 29 -8.57 -10.09 1.14
N ARG A 30 -8.99 -11.20 0.50
CA ARG A 30 -10.41 -11.45 0.20
C ARG A 30 -11.00 -12.60 1.02
N ASP A 31 -10.26 -13.12 1.98
CA ASP A 31 -10.67 -14.19 2.89
C ASP A 31 -10.74 -13.63 4.32
N ALA A 32 -11.89 -13.08 4.68
CA ALA A 32 -12.08 -12.41 5.98
C ALA A 32 -11.80 -13.33 7.19
N GLU A 33 -12.07 -14.65 7.05
CA GLU A 33 -11.83 -15.61 8.15
C GLU A 33 -10.32 -15.80 8.36
N ARG A 34 -9.53 -15.94 7.30
CA ARG A 34 -8.08 -16.08 7.38
C ARG A 34 -7.40 -14.77 7.79
N VAL A 35 -7.86 -13.65 7.27
CA VAL A 35 -7.43 -12.32 7.71
C VAL A 35 -7.67 -12.14 9.21
N ALA A 36 -8.81 -12.64 9.76
CA ALA A 36 -9.08 -12.59 11.19
C ALA A 36 -8.10 -13.45 12.03
N VAL A 37 -7.58 -14.56 11.48
CA VAL A 37 -6.50 -15.31 12.16
C VAL A 37 -5.22 -14.48 12.18
N GLY A 38 -4.86 -13.85 11.06
CA GLY A 38 -3.71 -12.95 10.95
C GLY A 38 -3.78 -11.79 11.93
N ALA A 39 -4.94 -11.12 12.02
CA ALA A 39 -5.18 -10.02 12.95
C ALA A 39 -4.94 -10.43 14.41
N ARG A 40 -5.45 -11.58 14.85
CA ARG A 40 -5.21 -12.10 16.21
C ARG A 40 -3.74 -12.35 16.46
N CYS A 41 -3.01 -12.95 15.52
CA CYS A 41 -1.58 -13.19 15.67
C CYS A 41 -0.79 -11.87 15.80
N VAL A 42 -1.17 -10.83 15.06
CA VAL A 42 -0.55 -9.50 15.17
C VAL A 42 -0.88 -8.85 16.51
N ALA A 43 -2.13 -8.93 16.97
CA ALA A 43 -2.54 -8.40 18.27
C ALA A 43 -1.79 -9.08 19.42
N GLU A 44 -1.71 -10.41 19.43
CA GLU A 44 -0.95 -11.19 20.41
C GLU A 44 0.55 -10.81 20.43
N LEU A 45 1.13 -10.57 19.26
CA LEU A 45 2.52 -10.11 19.16
C LEU A 45 2.71 -8.74 19.82
N ILE A 46 1.82 -7.78 19.52
CA ILE A 46 1.88 -6.44 20.10
C ILE A 46 1.76 -6.52 21.64
N GLU A 47 0.76 -7.22 22.15
CA GLU A 47 0.52 -7.34 23.58
C GLU A 47 1.70 -8.00 24.31
N ARG A 48 2.23 -9.09 23.76
CA ARG A 48 3.36 -9.82 24.35
C ARG A 48 4.63 -8.97 24.40
N GLU A 49 4.97 -8.28 23.33
CA GLU A 49 6.26 -7.58 23.22
C GLU A 49 6.22 -6.17 23.81
N THR A 50 5.08 -5.50 23.79
CA THR A 50 4.98 -4.10 24.19
C THR A 50 4.20 -3.89 25.49
N GLY A 51 3.31 -4.80 25.85
CA GLY A 51 2.34 -4.64 26.93
C GLY A 51 1.17 -3.70 26.59
N MET A 52 1.09 -3.21 25.36
CA MET A 52 -0.02 -2.37 24.91
C MET A 52 -1.22 -3.24 24.53
N VAL A 53 -2.42 -2.77 24.81
CA VAL A 53 -3.66 -3.45 24.39
C VAL A 53 -3.88 -3.22 22.88
N ALA A 54 -4.01 -4.31 22.15
CA ALA A 54 -4.30 -4.30 20.70
C ALA A 54 -5.75 -4.74 20.47
N GLU A 55 -6.57 -3.81 19.98
CA GLU A 55 -7.96 -4.08 19.57
C GLU A 55 -7.98 -4.78 18.22
N VAL A 56 -8.69 -5.90 18.12
CA VAL A 56 -9.04 -6.55 16.85
C VAL A 56 -10.41 -5.99 16.43
N MET A 57 -10.38 -4.96 15.57
CA MET A 57 -11.55 -4.20 15.15
C MET A 57 -12.20 -4.84 13.94
N GLU A 58 -13.43 -5.33 14.09
CA GLU A 58 -14.19 -5.99 13.01
C GLU A 58 -14.47 -5.06 11.83
N SER A 59 -14.37 -5.62 10.62
CA SER A 59 -14.75 -4.96 9.38
C SER A 59 -15.27 -5.97 8.34
N PRO A 60 -15.97 -5.53 7.29
CA PRO A 60 -16.50 -6.43 6.25
C PRO A 60 -15.44 -7.22 5.47
N VAL A 61 -14.19 -6.76 5.49
CA VAL A 61 -13.06 -7.35 4.75
C VAL A 61 -12.16 -8.22 5.64
N GLY A 62 -12.50 -8.34 6.92
CA GLY A 62 -11.69 -8.91 7.99
C GLY A 62 -11.20 -7.83 8.95
N PRO A 63 -10.85 -8.21 10.20
CA PRO A 63 -10.56 -7.23 11.23
C PRO A 63 -9.24 -6.48 10.99
N HIS A 64 -9.23 -5.19 11.36
CA HIS A 64 -8.02 -4.39 11.50
C HIS A 64 -7.45 -4.57 12.90
N VAL A 65 -6.14 -4.35 13.07
CA VAL A 65 -5.49 -4.34 14.39
C VAL A 65 -5.15 -2.91 14.77
N VAL A 66 -5.66 -2.47 15.91
CA VAL A 66 -5.61 -1.06 16.32
C VAL A 66 -5.04 -0.94 17.73
N VAL A 67 -4.06 -0.07 17.91
CA VAL A 67 -3.60 0.39 19.21
C VAL A 67 -3.93 1.87 19.34
N ARG A 68 -4.89 2.18 20.24
CA ARG A 68 -5.28 3.55 20.58
C ARG A 68 -4.88 3.87 22.00
N PRO A 69 -3.83 4.67 22.21
CA PRO A 69 -3.48 5.11 23.56
C PRO A 69 -4.51 6.07 24.12
N SER A 70 -4.56 6.20 25.46
CA SER A 70 -5.49 7.09 26.17
C SER A 70 -5.15 8.58 26.01
N ALA A 71 -3.87 8.91 25.78
CA ALA A 71 -3.42 10.27 25.47
C ALA A 71 -3.35 10.49 23.96
N ARG A 72 -3.22 11.75 23.53
CA ARG A 72 -2.98 12.07 22.11
C ARG A 72 -1.62 11.53 21.69
N PRO A 73 -1.56 10.56 20.77
CA PRO A 73 -0.29 10.01 20.32
C PRO A 73 0.49 11.04 19.48
N ALA A 74 1.81 10.89 19.43
CA ALA A 74 2.68 11.67 18.56
C ALA A 74 2.94 10.94 17.23
N VAL A 75 3.04 9.62 17.27
CA VAL A 75 3.40 8.80 16.10
C VAL A 75 2.38 7.70 15.88
N LEU A 76 2.04 7.46 14.60
CA LEU A 76 1.30 6.29 14.14
C LEU A 76 2.23 5.39 13.36
N PHE A 77 2.37 4.14 13.78
CA PHE A 77 2.90 3.07 12.95
C PHE A 77 1.79 2.50 12.10
N LEU A 78 1.94 2.61 10.78
CA LEU A 78 0.94 2.21 9.80
C LEU A 78 1.45 1.09 8.91
N GLY A 79 0.63 0.07 8.71
CA GLY A 79 0.89 -1.04 7.81
C GLY A 79 -0.34 -1.89 7.57
N HIS A 80 -0.16 -3.04 6.93
CA HIS A 80 -1.23 -3.99 6.67
C HIS A 80 -0.78 -5.43 6.99
N HIS A 81 -1.73 -6.30 7.31
CA HIS A 81 -1.47 -7.70 7.61
C HIS A 81 -2.10 -8.67 6.60
N ASP A 82 -2.91 -8.16 5.68
CA ASP A 82 -3.38 -8.91 4.51
C ASP A 82 -2.27 -9.07 3.46
N THR A 83 -2.44 -10.00 2.55
CA THR A 83 -1.49 -10.29 1.47
C THR A 83 -2.19 -10.63 0.16
N VAL A 84 -1.52 -10.44 -0.98
CA VAL A 84 -1.99 -10.87 -2.32
C VAL A 84 -1.95 -12.39 -2.51
N HIS A 85 -1.22 -13.10 -1.65
CA HIS A 85 -0.97 -14.53 -1.82
C HIS A 85 -2.23 -15.36 -1.55
N GLN A 86 -2.50 -16.29 -2.45
CA GLN A 86 -3.67 -17.17 -2.33
C GLN A 86 -3.47 -18.23 -1.25
N VAL A 87 -4.58 -18.76 -0.76
CA VAL A 87 -4.60 -19.94 0.14
C VAL A 87 -3.84 -21.11 -0.48
N GLY A 88 -3.02 -21.79 0.34
CA GLY A 88 -2.14 -22.88 -0.11
C GLY A 88 -0.77 -22.41 -0.60
N SER A 89 -0.50 -21.10 -0.61
CA SER A 89 0.83 -20.59 -0.98
C SER A 89 1.93 -21.08 -0.05
N LEU A 90 1.64 -21.25 1.24
CA LEU A 90 2.58 -21.78 2.24
C LEU A 90 2.95 -23.26 2.01
N GLU A 91 2.07 -24.06 1.45
CA GLU A 91 2.38 -25.45 1.10
C GLU A 91 3.45 -25.52 0.00
N GLN A 92 3.41 -24.59 -0.94
CA GLN A 92 4.35 -24.51 -2.06
C GLN A 92 5.64 -23.75 -1.69
N ARG A 93 5.52 -22.76 -0.81
CA ARG A 93 6.60 -21.85 -0.41
C ARG A 93 6.56 -21.63 1.10
N PRO A 94 6.96 -22.66 1.90
CA PRO A 94 6.98 -22.55 3.35
C PRO A 94 7.95 -21.43 3.80
N PHE A 95 7.74 -20.93 5.01
CA PHE A 95 8.71 -20.03 5.61
C PHE A 95 10.06 -20.72 5.76
N THR A 96 11.11 -20.09 5.27
CA THR A 96 12.49 -20.53 5.43
C THR A 96 13.39 -19.40 5.92
N ASN A 97 14.45 -19.78 6.66
CA ASN A 97 15.56 -18.91 7.03
C ASN A 97 16.85 -19.62 6.64
N GLU A 98 17.39 -19.29 5.47
CA GLU A 98 18.56 -19.94 4.92
C GLU A 98 19.59 -18.90 4.49
N ALA A 99 20.84 -19.09 4.91
CA ALA A 99 21.97 -18.21 4.59
C ALA A 99 21.68 -16.70 4.84
N GLY A 100 20.95 -16.36 5.90
CA GLY A 100 20.62 -14.98 6.23
C GLY A 100 19.51 -14.37 5.38
N VAL A 101 18.71 -15.19 4.69
CA VAL A 101 17.58 -14.76 3.88
C VAL A 101 16.30 -15.45 4.36
N LEU A 102 15.29 -14.66 4.73
CA LEU A 102 13.94 -15.15 5.01
C LEU A 102 13.15 -15.20 3.72
N ARG A 103 12.40 -16.28 3.53
CA ARG A 103 11.48 -16.44 2.39
C ARG A 103 10.12 -16.90 2.88
N GLY A 104 9.09 -16.58 2.13
CA GLY A 104 7.70 -17.01 2.40
C GLY A 104 6.69 -15.95 1.98
N PRO A 105 5.41 -16.30 1.79
CA PRO A 105 4.36 -15.40 1.34
C PRO A 105 4.12 -14.25 2.32
N GLY A 106 4.24 -12.99 1.84
CA GLY A 106 4.05 -11.80 2.66
C GLY A 106 5.19 -11.52 3.66
N VAL A 107 6.35 -12.20 3.53
CA VAL A 107 7.49 -11.96 4.42
C VAL A 107 8.04 -10.55 4.25
N PHE A 108 8.10 -10.05 3.01
CA PHE A 108 8.59 -8.72 2.66
C PHE A 108 7.46 -7.70 2.68
N ASP A 109 6.31 -8.04 2.10
CA ASP A 109 5.13 -7.20 1.99
C ASP A 109 3.96 -7.77 2.80
N MET A 110 3.74 -7.33 4.09
CA MET A 110 4.74 -6.55 4.84
C MET A 110 4.91 -7.07 6.27
N LYS A 111 4.82 -8.40 6.49
CA LYS A 111 4.84 -9.01 7.84
C LYS A 111 6.14 -8.72 8.62
N ALA A 112 7.29 -8.64 7.94
CA ALA A 112 8.53 -8.23 8.58
C ALA A 112 8.48 -6.77 9.06
N GLY A 113 7.83 -5.87 8.30
CA GLY A 113 7.60 -4.49 8.71
C GLY A 113 6.77 -4.37 9.97
N ILE A 114 5.71 -5.18 10.11
CA ILE A 114 4.89 -5.26 11.33
C ILE A 114 5.76 -5.63 12.54
N VAL A 115 6.57 -6.69 12.41
CA VAL A 115 7.46 -7.13 13.50
C VAL A 115 8.46 -6.04 13.84
N GLN A 116 9.06 -5.37 12.85
CA GLN A 116 9.97 -4.24 13.09
C GLN A 116 9.31 -3.10 13.87
N ALA A 117 8.04 -2.75 13.58
CA ALA A 117 7.30 -1.74 14.34
C ALA A 117 7.10 -2.14 15.81
N VAL A 118 6.70 -3.39 16.04
CA VAL A 118 6.49 -3.92 17.39
C VAL A 118 7.78 -3.94 18.19
N TYR A 119 8.88 -4.41 17.61
CA TYR A 119 10.18 -4.42 18.28
C TYR A 119 10.76 -3.01 18.47
N ALA A 120 10.52 -2.09 17.54
CA ALA A 120 10.86 -0.68 17.74
C ALA A 120 10.11 -0.09 18.95
N THR A 121 8.83 -0.41 19.09
CA THR A 121 8.02 0.02 20.25
C THR A 121 8.51 -0.59 21.55
N ARG A 122 8.91 -1.86 21.54
CA ARG A 122 9.55 -2.50 22.70
C ARG A 122 10.84 -1.77 23.10
N ILE A 123 11.68 -1.43 22.13
CA ILE A 123 12.92 -0.66 22.38
C ILE A 123 12.61 0.69 23.01
N LEU A 124 11.58 1.39 22.52
CA LEU A 124 11.13 2.66 23.11
C LEU A 124 10.70 2.48 24.56
N ARG A 125 9.87 1.48 24.87
CA ARG A 125 9.45 1.14 26.23
C ARG A 125 10.64 0.89 27.14
N ASP A 126 11.54 0.01 26.73
CA ASP A 126 12.70 -0.42 27.51
C ASP A 126 13.72 0.73 27.69
N SER A 127 13.65 1.74 26.85
CA SER A 127 14.41 2.98 26.93
C SER A 127 13.69 4.10 27.72
N GLY A 128 12.52 3.82 28.29
CA GLY A 128 11.79 4.76 29.16
C GLY A 128 10.92 5.78 28.44
N PHE A 129 10.64 5.61 27.14
CA PHE A 129 9.69 6.47 26.42
C PHE A 129 8.24 6.15 26.82
N ASP A 130 7.42 7.19 26.82
CA ASP A 130 5.98 7.06 27.10
C ASP A 130 5.24 6.45 25.91
N LEU A 131 4.84 5.18 26.02
CA LEU A 131 4.10 4.47 24.98
C LEU A 131 2.67 5.02 24.75
N SER A 132 2.14 5.85 25.65
CA SER A 132 0.88 6.55 25.38
C SER A 132 0.98 7.55 24.22
N ARG A 133 2.21 7.80 23.73
CA ARG A 133 2.50 8.63 22.56
C ARG A 133 2.61 7.83 21.24
N VAL A 134 2.42 6.50 21.29
CA VAL A 134 2.54 5.60 20.15
C VAL A 134 1.18 4.99 19.81
N ALA A 135 0.69 5.20 18.59
CA ALA A 135 -0.46 4.48 18.04
C ALA A 135 0.01 3.48 16.98
N MET A 136 -0.78 2.42 16.75
CA MET A 136 -0.54 1.47 15.67
C MET A 136 -1.84 1.18 14.93
N LEU A 137 -1.74 1.01 13.61
CA LEU A 137 -2.81 0.52 12.77
C LEU A 137 -2.24 -0.44 11.73
N PHE A 138 -2.74 -1.68 11.74
CA PHE A 138 -2.47 -2.65 10.69
C PHE A 138 -3.78 -3.02 10.02
N THR A 139 -3.93 -2.62 8.76
CA THR A 139 -5.16 -2.78 7.98
C THR A 139 -5.30 -4.18 7.40
N ALA A 140 -6.49 -4.51 6.92
CA ALA A 140 -6.88 -5.84 6.44
C ALA A 140 -7.20 -5.86 4.94
N ASP A 141 -7.05 -4.72 4.23
CA ASP A 141 -7.49 -4.56 2.84
C ASP A 141 -6.60 -3.62 2.02
N GLU A 142 -5.33 -3.44 2.42
CA GLU A 142 -4.40 -2.58 1.69
C GLU A 142 -4.23 -3.07 0.25
N GLU A 143 -3.99 -4.34 0.07
CA GLU A 143 -3.69 -5.03 -1.20
C GLU A 143 -4.87 -5.03 -2.19
N VAL A 144 -6.05 -4.65 -1.72
CA VAL A 144 -7.27 -4.49 -2.54
C VAL A 144 -7.78 -3.05 -2.58
N GLY A 145 -6.94 -2.08 -2.15
CA GLY A 145 -7.13 -0.64 -2.31
C GLY A 145 -7.78 0.06 -1.12
N SER A 146 -7.76 -0.54 0.07
CA SER A 146 -8.13 0.08 1.38
C SER A 146 -9.53 0.71 1.41
N LYS A 147 -10.50 0.11 0.71
CA LYS A 147 -11.85 0.70 0.59
C LYS A 147 -12.58 0.73 1.94
N ALA A 148 -12.35 -0.27 2.78
CA ALA A 148 -12.97 -0.36 4.10
C ALA A 148 -12.14 0.39 5.15
N SER A 149 -10.80 0.29 5.10
CA SER A 149 -9.90 0.86 6.11
C SER A 149 -9.59 2.35 5.93
N ARG A 150 -9.76 2.92 4.74
CA ARG A 150 -9.38 4.32 4.44
C ARG A 150 -9.89 5.32 5.49
N GLY A 151 -11.16 5.25 5.87
CA GLY A 151 -11.74 6.16 6.86
C GLY A 151 -11.02 6.09 8.22
N LEU A 152 -10.68 4.88 8.65
CA LEU A 152 -9.94 4.60 9.88
C LEU A 152 -8.48 5.10 9.78
N VAL A 153 -7.81 4.87 8.65
CA VAL A 153 -6.45 5.37 8.38
C VAL A 153 -6.41 6.89 8.50
N GLU A 154 -7.34 7.58 7.82
CA GLU A 154 -7.43 9.04 7.87
C GLU A 154 -7.80 9.57 9.27
N GLU A 155 -8.71 8.88 10.00
CA GLU A 155 -9.10 9.24 11.37
C GLU A 155 -7.89 9.18 12.31
N MET A 156 -7.19 8.04 12.33
CA MET A 156 -6.04 7.85 13.21
C MET A 156 -4.88 8.78 12.85
N ALA A 157 -4.64 9.02 11.57
CA ALA A 157 -3.60 9.94 11.13
C ALA A 157 -3.85 11.39 11.60
N ARG A 158 -5.10 11.87 11.61
CA ARG A 158 -5.43 13.22 12.13
C ARG A 158 -5.11 13.40 13.60
N SER A 159 -4.98 12.33 14.36
CA SER A 159 -4.71 12.37 15.80
C SER A 159 -3.23 12.44 16.17
N VAL A 160 -2.32 12.28 15.21
CA VAL A 160 -0.87 12.20 15.43
C VAL A 160 -0.11 13.36 14.80
N ASP A 161 1.16 13.51 15.15
CA ASP A 161 2.07 14.49 14.56
C ASP A 161 2.80 13.93 13.32
N ALA A 162 3.00 12.60 13.28
CA ALA A 162 3.68 11.91 12.18
C ALA A 162 3.16 10.49 11.97
N VAL A 163 3.21 10.03 10.72
CA VAL A 163 2.90 8.65 10.32
C VAL A 163 4.16 7.99 9.75
N LEU A 164 4.52 6.85 10.30
CA LEU A 164 5.63 6.01 9.87
C LEU A 164 5.07 4.74 9.23
N VAL A 165 5.21 4.61 7.91
CA VAL A 165 4.63 3.51 7.14
C VAL A 165 5.65 2.39 6.99
N LEU A 166 5.28 1.20 7.46
CA LEU A 166 6.16 0.03 7.57
C LEU A 166 6.18 -0.83 6.31
N GLU A 167 5.77 -0.28 5.18
CA GLU A 167 5.92 -0.87 3.86
C GLU A 167 7.39 -1.25 3.59
N PRO A 168 7.66 -2.25 2.74
CA PRO A 168 9.03 -2.59 2.35
C PRO A 168 9.82 -1.38 1.88
N SER A 169 11.12 -1.38 2.10
CA SER A 169 12.01 -0.39 1.50
C SER A 169 12.06 -0.53 -0.04
N ALA A 170 12.55 0.48 -0.72
CA ALA A 170 12.99 0.33 -2.09
C ALA A 170 14.39 -0.34 -2.14
N ASP A 171 14.88 -0.58 -3.34
CA ASP A 171 16.17 -1.25 -3.56
C ASP A 171 17.30 -0.62 -2.73
N GLY A 172 18.13 -1.48 -2.18
CA GLY A 172 19.25 -1.06 -1.33
C GLY A 172 18.85 -0.47 0.03
N GLY A 173 17.58 -0.59 0.44
CA GLY A 173 17.08 -0.05 1.72
C GLY A 173 16.68 1.42 1.66
N ALA A 174 16.55 2.01 0.46
CA ALA A 174 16.11 3.39 0.29
C ALA A 174 14.68 3.60 0.81
N LEU A 175 14.40 4.78 1.39
CA LEU A 175 13.07 5.15 1.86
C LEU A 175 12.21 5.64 0.69
N LYS A 176 10.91 5.44 0.77
CA LYS A 176 9.94 5.88 -0.24
C LYS A 176 9.44 7.27 0.13
N VAL A 177 10.06 8.31 -0.44
CA VAL A 177 9.75 9.71 -0.14
C VAL A 177 8.61 10.27 -1.00
N ALA A 178 8.23 9.59 -2.07
CA ALA A 178 7.09 9.93 -2.89
C ALA A 178 6.46 8.68 -3.50
N ARG A 179 5.13 8.68 -3.64
CA ARG A 179 4.36 7.62 -4.29
C ARG A 179 3.37 8.22 -5.27
N LYS A 180 3.17 7.60 -6.42
CA LYS A 180 2.11 8.04 -7.34
C LYS A 180 0.74 7.82 -6.70
N GLY A 181 -0.18 8.72 -6.99
CA GLY A 181 -1.61 8.47 -6.83
C GLY A 181 -2.07 7.48 -7.88
N THR A 182 -3.06 6.67 -7.55
CA THR A 182 -3.53 5.57 -8.40
C THR A 182 -5.05 5.53 -8.49
N GLY A 183 -5.55 5.09 -9.62
CA GLY A 183 -6.96 4.87 -9.83
C GLY A 183 -7.26 3.99 -11.02
N THR A 184 -8.48 3.50 -11.04
CA THR A 184 -9.01 2.70 -12.14
C THR A 184 -10.33 3.30 -12.60
N PHE A 185 -10.53 3.36 -13.91
CA PHE A 185 -11.79 3.73 -14.50
C PHE A 185 -12.31 2.59 -15.36
N ASP A 186 -13.61 2.35 -15.26
CA ASP A 186 -14.36 1.45 -16.13
C ASP A 186 -15.20 2.29 -17.10
N VAL A 187 -14.96 2.15 -18.39
CA VAL A 187 -15.73 2.82 -19.46
C VAL A 187 -16.60 1.77 -20.11
N SER A 188 -17.91 1.90 -19.94
CA SER A 188 -18.92 1.05 -20.58
C SER A 188 -19.50 1.77 -21.79
N ILE A 189 -19.63 1.06 -22.91
CA ILE A 189 -20.16 1.56 -24.17
C ILE A 189 -21.38 0.73 -24.56
N GLU A 190 -22.50 1.40 -24.76
CA GLU A 190 -23.75 0.79 -25.24
C GLU A 190 -24.04 1.26 -26.67
N GLY A 191 -24.33 0.32 -27.54
CA GLY A 191 -24.75 0.49 -28.89
C GLY A 191 -26.08 -0.22 -29.17
N ARG A 192 -26.22 -0.83 -30.33
CA ARG A 192 -27.39 -1.62 -30.74
C ARG A 192 -26.96 -2.73 -31.69
N ALA A 193 -27.35 -3.97 -31.35
CA ALA A 193 -27.10 -5.12 -32.22
C ALA A 193 -27.92 -5.07 -33.51
N SER A 194 -27.33 -5.59 -34.59
CA SER A 194 -28.00 -5.92 -35.82
C SER A 194 -27.22 -6.98 -36.58
N HIS A 195 -27.78 -7.57 -37.61
CA HIS A 195 -27.05 -8.54 -38.42
C HIS A 195 -26.03 -7.82 -39.32
N ALA A 196 -24.74 -8.12 -39.13
CA ALA A 196 -23.64 -7.39 -39.77
C ALA A 196 -23.63 -7.46 -41.28
N GLY A 197 -24.23 -8.49 -41.90
CA GLY A 197 -24.30 -8.66 -43.35
C GLY A 197 -25.65 -8.30 -43.99
N LEU A 198 -26.75 -8.22 -43.22
CA LEU A 198 -28.09 -7.97 -43.75
C LEU A 198 -28.57 -6.53 -43.50
N GLU A 199 -28.35 -6.03 -42.27
CA GLU A 199 -28.90 -4.74 -41.85
C GLU A 199 -27.88 -3.98 -40.94
N PRO A 200 -26.62 -3.83 -41.37
CA PRO A 200 -25.60 -3.17 -40.56
C PRO A 200 -25.97 -1.73 -40.20
N GLU A 201 -26.70 -1.03 -41.06
CA GLU A 201 -27.16 0.36 -40.87
C GLU A 201 -28.17 0.52 -39.72
N LYS A 202 -28.83 -0.56 -39.30
CA LYS A 202 -29.71 -0.57 -38.12
C LYS A 202 -28.95 -0.71 -36.81
N GLY A 203 -27.70 -1.13 -36.89
CA GLY A 203 -26.80 -1.30 -35.72
C GLY A 203 -26.20 0.02 -35.27
N ILE A 204 -25.70 0.02 -34.01
CA ILE A 204 -24.83 1.05 -33.45
C ILE A 204 -23.62 0.30 -32.90
N ASN A 205 -22.49 0.43 -33.58
CA ASN A 205 -21.33 -0.43 -33.36
C ASN A 205 -20.49 0.03 -32.15
N ALA A 206 -20.67 -0.64 -31.00
CA ALA A 206 -19.92 -0.35 -29.79
C ALA A 206 -18.41 -0.65 -29.89
N LEU A 207 -17.98 -1.58 -30.75
CA LEU A 207 -16.57 -1.87 -30.99
C LEU A 207 -15.88 -0.71 -31.80
N VAL A 208 -16.57 -0.09 -32.72
CA VAL A 208 -16.05 1.09 -33.45
C VAL A 208 -15.91 2.26 -32.47
N GLU A 209 -16.92 2.47 -31.61
CA GLU A 209 -16.83 3.48 -30.53
C GLU A 209 -15.66 3.21 -29.58
N LEU A 210 -15.47 1.95 -29.11
CA LEU A 210 -14.35 1.56 -28.30
C LEU A 210 -13.01 1.94 -28.94
N ALA A 211 -12.82 1.64 -30.21
CA ALA A 211 -11.58 1.94 -30.91
C ALA A 211 -11.26 3.45 -30.91
N HIS A 212 -12.27 4.32 -31.07
CA HIS A 212 -12.12 5.78 -30.95
C HIS A 212 -11.72 6.17 -29.51
N GLN A 213 -12.44 5.66 -28.51
CA GLN A 213 -12.22 6.04 -27.12
C GLN A 213 -10.85 5.60 -26.59
N VAL A 214 -10.32 4.44 -27.01
CA VAL A 214 -8.95 4.03 -26.68
C VAL A 214 -7.92 5.08 -27.13
N GLY A 215 -8.06 5.61 -28.34
CA GLY A 215 -7.17 6.66 -28.83
C GLY A 215 -7.28 7.97 -28.05
N VAL A 216 -8.51 8.38 -27.70
CA VAL A 216 -8.77 9.58 -26.88
C VAL A 216 -8.17 9.44 -25.50
N ILE A 217 -8.48 8.34 -24.80
CA ILE A 217 -8.03 8.08 -23.43
C ILE A 217 -6.50 7.99 -23.36
N ASN A 218 -5.86 7.31 -24.33
CA ASN A 218 -4.40 7.20 -24.39
C ASN A 218 -3.71 8.58 -24.52
N GLY A 219 -4.41 9.58 -25.03
CA GLY A 219 -3.93 10.97 -25.14
C GLY A 219 -4.05 11.78 -23.83
N PHE A 220 -4.65 11.25 -22.75
CA PHE A 220 -4.84 11.99 -21.49
C PHE A 220 -3.61 12.02 -20.61
N GLY A 221 -2.64 11.13 -20.85
CA GLY A 221 -1.37 11.10 -20.16
C GLY A 221 -0.56 12.40 -20.36
N LYS A 222 0.28 12.72 -19.38
CA LYS A 222 1.28 13.82 -19.42
C LYS A 222 2.59 13.31 -18.86
N PRO A 223 3.45 12.68 -19.69
CA PRO A 223 4.73 12.12 -19.26
C PRO A 223 5.64 13.13 -18.55
N GLU A 224 5.60 14.39 -18.98
CA GLU A 224 6.35 15.52 -18.40
C GLU A 224 5.94 15.84 -16.95
N LEU A 225 4.71 15.46 -16.55
CA LEU A 225 4.22 15.55 -15.17
C LEU A 225 4.20 14.19 -14.46
N GLY A 226 4.75 13.14 -15.10
CA GLY A 226 4.73 11.78 -14.60
C GLY A 226 3.33 11.13 -14.57
N THR A 227 2.33 11.75 -15.24
CA THR A 227 0.97 11.23 -15.33
C THR A 227 0.85 10.20 -16.43
N THR A 228 0.33 9.02 -16.09
CA THR A 228 -0.02 7.97 -17.06
C THR A 228 -1.52 7.68 -17.00
N VAL A 229 -2.12 7.49 -18.18
CA VAL A 229 -3.52 7.05 -18.32
C VAL A 229 -3.51 5.98 -19.41
N THR A 230 -3.65 4.74 -18.99
CA THR A 230 -3.37 3.58 -19.85
C THR A 230 -4.59 2.68 -19.93
N PRO A 231 -5.24 2.52 -21.10
CA PRO A 231 -6.19 1.44 -21.33
C PRO A 231 -5.48 0.09 -21.15
N THR A 232 -5.97 -0.74 -20.23
CA THR A 232 -5.31 -2.00 -19.85
C THR A 232 -6.08 -3.23 -20.26
N LEU A 233 -7.42 -3.16 -20.27
CA LEU A 233 -8.29 -4.23 -20.71
C LEU A 233 -9.35 -3.66 -21.64
N ALA A 234 -9.76 -4.44 -22.65
CA ALA A 234 -10.87 -4.10 -23.54
C ALA A 234 -11.64 -5.35 -23.94
N SER A 235 -12.96 -5.23 -24.07
CA SER A 235 -13.84 -6.31 -24.54
C SER A 235 -14.96 -5.74 -25.38
N ALA A 236 -15.33 -6.43 -26.49
CA ALA A 236 -16.44 -6.07 -27.34
C ALA A 236 -16.96 -7.27 -28.13
N GLY A 237 -18.29 -7.28 -28.37
CA GLY A 237 -18.94 -8.29 -29.21
C GLY A 237 -19.03 -9.68 -28.60
N THR A 238 -19.84 -10.55 -29.23
CA THR A 238 -20.07 -11.94 -28.79
C THR A 238 -20.03 -12.94 -29.95
N THR A 239 -20.31 -12.49 -31.20
CA THR A 239 -20.35 -13.32 -32.40
C THR A 239 -19.79 -12.55 -33.60
N ASP A 240 -19.32 -13.27 -34.60
CA ASP A 240 -18.61 -12.72 -35.78
C ASP A 240 -19.53 -12.06 -36.80
N ASN A 241 -20.84 -12.34 -36.77
CA ASN A 241 -21.81 -11.84 -37.73
C ASN A 241 -22.83 -10.83 -37.16
N THR A 242 -22.55 -10.30 -35.95
CA THR A 242 -23.42 -9.35 -35.27
C THR A 242 -22.68 -8.03 -35.02
N VAL A 243 -23.30 -6.91 -35.31
CA VAL A 243 -22.82 -5.58 -34.90
C VAL A 243 -22.80 -5.53 -33.37
N PRO A 244 -21.64 -5.31 -32.73
CA PRO A 244 -21.53 -5.32 -31.27
C PRO A 244 -22.37 -4.21 -30.62
N ASP A 245 -23.25 -4.58 -29.69
CA ASP A 245 -24.06 -3.65 -28.92
C ASP A 245 -23.45 -3.25 -27.57
N ARG A 246 -22.36 -3.91 -27.17
CA ARG A 246 -21.64 -3.60 -25.93
C ARG A 246 -20.14 -3.69 -26.11
N ALA A 247 -19.45 -2.78 -25.43
CA ALA A 247 -18.01 -2.81 -25.28
C ALA A 247 -17.61 -2.22 -23.92
N SER A 248 -16.41 -2.53 -23.47
CA SER A 248 -15.85 -1.98 -22.24
C SER A 248 -14.35 -1.78 -22.32
N ILE A 249 -13.85 -0.78 -21.57
CA ILE A 249 -12.43 -0.49 -21.43
C ILE A 249 -12.14 -0.33 -19.94
N VAL A 250 -11.07 -0.95 -19.43
CA VAL A 250 -10.52 -0.65 -18.12
C VAL A 250 -9.27 0.20 -18.31
N VAL A 251 -9.15 1.25 -17.51
CA VAL A 251 -8.07 2.25 -17.59
C VAL A 251 -7.36 2.35 -16.26
N ASP A 252 -6.04 2.08 -16.22
CA ASP A 252 -5.16 2.43 -15.09
C ASP A 252 -4.71 3.88 -15.25
N ALA A 253 -4.85 4.67 -14.18
CA ALA A 253 -4.38 6.04 -14.14
C ALA A 253 -3.43 6.25 -12.94
N ARG A 254 -2.30 6.91 -13.19
CA ARG A 254 -1.30 7.24 -12.20
C ARG A 254 -0.93 8.70 -12.28
N VAL A 255 -0.85 9.40 -11.12
CA VAL A 255 -0.53 10.82 -11.05
C VAL A 255 0.56 11.08 -9.99
N VAL A 256 1.42 12.07 -10.24
CA VAL A 256 2.48 12.47 -9.28
C VAL A 256 2.02 13.65 -8.43
N VAL A 257 1.32 14.61 -9.05
CA VAL A 257 0.89 15.83 -8.39
C VAL A 257 -0.63 15.85 -8.18
N PRO A 258 -1.13 16.44 -7.08
CA PRO A 258 -2.56 16.42 -6.74
C PRO A 258 -3.46 17.04 -7.81
N GLU A 259 -3.00 18.08 -8.52
CA GLU A 259 -3.76 18.79 -9.56
C GLU A 259 -4.11 17.89 -10.75
N GLU A 260 -3.24 16.95 -11.08
CA GLU A 260 -3.46 15.99 -12.16
C GLU A 260 -4.60 15.00 -11.86
N LYS A 261 -4.89 14.75 -10.58
CA LYS A 261 -6.07 13.96 -10.21
C LYS A 261 -7.35 14.59 -10.74
N ALA A 262 -7.58 15.85 -10.42
CA ALA A 262 -8.79 16.56 -10.87
C ALA A 262 -8.87 16.67 -12.41
N ARG A 263 -7.73 16.90 -13.08
CA ARG A 263 -7.66 16.96 -14.54
C ARG A 263 -8.04 15.63 -15.19
N VAL A 264 -7.42 14.53 -14.75
CA VAL A 264 -7.69 13.19 -15.32
C VAL A 264 -9.14 12.78 -15.07
N GLU A 265 -9.66 12.96 -13.84
CA GLU A 265 -11.06 12.66 -13.52
C GLU A 265 -12.03 13.47 -14.38
N SER A 266 -11.74 14.77 -14.59
CA SER A 266 -12.55 15.62 -15.48
C SER A 266 -12.53 15.14 -16.93
N LEU A 267 -11.36 14.78 -17.45
CA LEU A 267 -11.22 14.27 -18.82
C LEU A 267 -11.96 12.93 -19.01
N MET A 268 -11.80 12.00 -18.08
CA MET A 268 -12.51 10.72 -18.13
C MET A 268 -14.03 10.91 -18.10
N ASN A 269 -14.54 11.77 -17.23
CA ASN A 269 -15.98 12.05 -17.10
C ASN A 269 -16.53 12.90 -18.25
N SER A 270 -15.68 13.53 -19.07
CA SER A 270 -16.07 14.32 -20.23
C SER A 270 -16.13 13.55 -21.55
N LEU A 271 -15.83 12.24 -21.54
CA LEU A 271 -15.88 11.40 -22.74
C LEU A 271 -17.26 11.49 -23.42
N GLN A 272 -17.26 11.76 -24.73
CA GLN A 272 -18.48 11.84 -25.56
C GLN A 272 -18.43 10.80 -26.65
N PRO A 273 -19.55 10.17 -26.98
CA PRO A 273 -19.59 9.22 -28.09
C PRO A 273 -19.38 9.91 -29.45
N VAL A 274 -18.61 9.28 -30.32
CA VAL A 274 -18.36 9.67 -31.71
C VAL A 274 -19.34 8.95 -32.66
N VAL A 275 -19.66 7.69 -32.33
CA VAL A 275 -20.64 6.92 -33.09
C VAL A 275 -22.06 7.40 -32.75
N ASN A 276 -22.78 7.87 -33.76
CA ASN A 276 -24.14 8.40 -33.55
C ASN A 276 -25.06 7.36 -32.88
N GLY A 277 -25.66 7.73 -31.75
CA GLY A 277 -26.57 6.91 -30.98
C GLY A 277 -25.88 5.98 -29.95
N ALA A 278 -24.56 5.90 -29.93
CA ALA A 278 -23.85 5.21 -28.86
C ALA A 278 -23.97 5.98 -27.52
N LYS A 279 -23.86 5.25 -26.40
CA LYS A 279 -23.82 5.84 -25.06
C LYS A 279 -22.54 5.40 -24.35
N ILE A 280 -21.93 6.33 -23.63
CA ILE A 280 -20.75 6.09 -22.80
C ILE A 280 -21.12 6.33 -21.34
N THR A 281 -20.72 5.40 -20.49
CA THR A 281 -20.79 5.55 -19.03
C THR A 281 -19.43 5.31 -18.46
N VAL A 282 -18.93 6.26 -17.66
CA VAL A 282 -17.66 6.16 -16.96
C VAL A 282 -17.92 5.98 -15.47
N SER A 283 -17.25 5.03 -14.87
CA SER A 283 -17.24 4.82 -13.43
C SER A 283 -15.80 4.64 -12.93
N GLY A 284 -15.61 4.73 -11.61
CA GLY A 284 -14.28 4.72 -11.03
C GLY A 284 -13.72 6.11 -10.76
N SER A 285 -12.51 6.17 -10.24
CA SER A 285 -11.82 7.42 -9.86
C SER A 285 -10.34 7.18 -9.59
N LEU A 286 -9.57 8.24 -9.44
CA LEU A 286 -8.26 8.21 -8.78
C LEU A 286 -8.48 8.13 -7.26
N HIS A 287 -8.72 6.92 -6.75
CA HIS A 287 -9.12 6.66 -5.37
C HIS A 287 -7.97 6.83 -4.37
N ARG A 288 -6.72 6.63 -4.77
CA ARG A 288 -5.52 6.92 -3.99
C ARG A 288 -4.89 8.23 -4.48
N PRO A 289 -4.84 9.30 -3.67
CA PRO A 289 -4.11 10.51 -4.03
C PRO A 289 -2.59 10.26 -4.01
N PRO A 290 -1.75 11.12 -4.61
CA PRO A 290 -0.29 10.97 -4.52
C PRO A 290 0.22 11.31 -3.10
N LEU A 291 1.28 10.62 -2.69
CA LEU A 291 2.16 11.06 -1.61
C LEU A 291 3.28 11.89 -2.26
N HIS A 292 3.20 13.21 -2.12
CA HIS A 292 4.19 14.12 -2.68
C HIS A 292 5.41 14.24 -1.76
N GLU A 293 6.61 14.39 -2.31
CA GLU A 293 7.86 14.43 -1.55
C GLU A 293 7.89 15.50 -0.44
N SER A 294 7.20 16.64 -0.64
CA SER A 294 7.10 17.67 0.40
C SER A 294 6.46 17.19 1.69
N MET A 295 5.61 16.17 1.64
CA MET A 295 4.95 15.59 2.81
C MET A 295 5.87 14.67 3.61
N SER A 296 6.93 14.16 2.98
CA SER A 296 7.94 13.28 3.61
C SER A 296 9.21 14.03 4.02
N ALA A 297 9.44 15.24 3.51
CA ALA A 297 10.73 15.92 3.55
C ALA A 297 11.31 16.05 4.97
N GLU A 298 10.53 16.50 5.94
CA GLU A 298 11.00 16.67 7.33
C GLU A 298 11.33 15.31 7.97
N LEU A 299 10.45 14.31 7.83
CA LEU A 299 10.68 12.99 8.38
C LEU A 299 11.84 12.27 7.68
N PHE A 300 12.04 12.52 6.39
CA PHE A 300 13.19 11.97 5.66
C PHE A 300 14.50 12.61 6.11
N ALA A 301 14.55 13.93 6.33
CA ALA A 301 15.70 14.59 6.91
C ALA A 301 16.03 14.02 8.29
N LEU A 302 15.02 13.89 9.16
CA LEU A 302 15.16 13.25 10.47
C LEU A 302 15.66 11.80 10.38
N ALA A 303 15.15 11.02 9.42
CA ALA A 303 15.57 9.63 9.21
C ALA A 303 17.07 9.54 8.84
N ARG A 304 17.57 10.47 8.01
CA ARG A 304 18.99 10.56 7.66
C ARG A 304 19.87 10.91 8.86
N GLU A 305 19.43 11.87 9.69
CA GLU A 305 20.13 12.22 10.93
C GLU A 305 20.22 11.00 11.86
N VAL A 306 19.08 10.35 12.13
CA VAL A 306 19.02 9.15 12.98
C VAL A 306 19.87 8.01 12.42
N ALA A 307 19.87 7.79 11.11
CA ALA A 307 20.71 6.77 10.50
C ALA A 307 22.21 7.07 10.69
N GLY A 308 22.62 8.33 10.52
CA GLY A 308 23.97 8.77 10.80
C GLY A 308 24.39 8.55 12.28
N GLU A 309 23.49 8.78 13.22
CA GLU A 309 23.73 8.55 14.66
C GLU A 309 23.82 7.04 14.99
N ILE A 310 23.04 6.19 14.33
CA ILE A 310 23.02 4.75 14.60
C ILE A 310 24.33 4.07 14.24
N ASP A 311 24.82 4.27 13.01
CA ASP A 311 26.03 3.59 12.53
C ASP A 311 26.82 4.35 11.44
N GLY A 312 26.51 5.63 11.24
CA GLY A 312 27.22 6.50 10.30
C GLY A 312 26.78 6.37 8.83
N ARG A 313 25.78 5.55 8.52
CA ARG A 313 25.30 5.40 7.13
C ARG A 313 24.42 6.55 6.70
N ASP A 314 24.43 6.85 5.42
CA ASP A 314 23.44 7.68 4.76
C ASP A 314 22.33 6.80 4.14
N ILE A 315 21.10 7.31 4.12
CA ILE A 315 19.95 6.62 3.54
C ILE A 315 19.42 7.42 2.34
N ALA A 316 19.26 6.74 1.21
CA ALA A 316 18.64 7.32 0.03
C ALA A 316 17.13 7.43 0.16
N GLY A 317 16.55 8.43 -0.49
CA GLY A 317 15.11 8.57 -0.73
C GLY A 317 14.79 8.42 -2.21
N VAL A 318 13.71 7.71 -2.54
CA VAL A 318 13.28 7.48 -3.92
C VAL A 318 11.78 7.70 -4.07
N ALA A 319 11.37 8.11 -5.27
CA ALA A 319 9.99 8.12 -5.70
C ALA A 319 9.61 6.78 -6.34
N VAL A 320 8.45 6.22 -5.99
CA VAL A 320 7.99 4.93 -6.53
C VAL A 320 6.62 5.03 -7.21
N GLY A 321 6.34 4.11 -8.12
CA GLY A 321 5.08 4.10 -8.90
C GLY A 321 3.88 3.48 -8.18
N GLY A 322 4.12 2.63 -7.15
CA GLY A 322 3.06 1.98 -6.37
C GLY A 322 2.53 2.88 -5.25
N GLY A 323 1.24 2.76 -4.94
CA GLY A 323 0.63 3.44 -3.78
C GLY A 323 0.76 2.61 -2.50
N SER A 324 0.41 3.21 -1.35
CA SER A 324 0.23 2.57 -0.04
C SER A 324 -0.83 3.34 0.77
N ASP A 325 -1.14 2.87 1.97
CA ASP A 325 -2.00 3.63 2.89
C ASP A 325 -1.40 4.97 3.32
N GLY A 326 -0.07 5.12 3.23
CA GLY A 326 0.63 6.40 3.42
C GLY A 326 0.19 7.52 2.46
N ASN A 327 -0.34 7.15 1.29
CA ASN A 327 -0.92 8.13 0.37
C ASN A 327 -2.12 8.86 0.98
N PHE A 328 -2.96 8.16 1.74
CA PHE A 328 -4.14 8.76 2.38
C PHE A 328 -3.75 9.71 3.51
N THR A 329 -2.76 9.33 4.32
CA THR A 329 -2.29 10.15 5.44
C THR A 329 -1.60 11.43 4.97
N ALA A 330 -0.78 11.34 3.92
CA ALA A 330 -0.16 12.49 3.27
C ALA A 330 -1.20 13.44 2.64
N ALA A 331 -2.23 12.89 1.99
CA ALA A 331 -3.27 13.69 1.32
C ALA A 331 -4.11 14.56 2.27
N ILE A 332 -4.21 14.18 3.54
CA ILE A 332 -4.89 14.98 4.57
C ILE A 332 -3.93 15.94 5.32
N GLY A 333 -2.69 16.07 4.84
CA GLY A 333 -1.70 17.02 5.35
C GLY A 333 -0.89 16.54 6.55
N VAL A 334 -0.91 15.23 6.87
CA VAL A 334 -0.11 14.67 7.97
C VAL A 334 1.27 14.28 7.45
N LYS A 335 2.34 14.66 8.18
CA LYS A 335 3.71 14.28 7.85
C LYS A 335 3.80 12.75 7.78
N THR A 336 4.22 12.23 6.64
CA THR A 336 4.23 10.78 6.37
C THR A 336 5.55 10.37 5.73
N LEU A 337 6.20 9.34 6.28
CA LEU A 337 7.39 8.73 5.68
C LEU A 337 7.12 7.24 5.46
N ASP A 338 7.44 6.78 4.27
CA ASP A 338 7.13 5.42 3.82
C ASP A 338 8.39 4.62 3.48
N GLY A 339 8.22 3.28 3.35
CA GLY A 339 9.34 2.38 3.06
C GLY A 339 10.24 2.12 4.26
N LEU A 340 9.70 2.24 5.49
CA LEU A 340 10.44 2.04 6.74
C LEU A 340 10.58 0.56 7.14
N GLY A 341 9.88 -0.34 6.50
CA GLY A 341 9.91 -1.78 6.75
C GLY A 341 11.18 -2.47 6.25
N ALA A 342 11.06 -3.74 5.93
CA ALA A 342 12.17 -4.63 5.64
C ALA A 342 12.95 -4.27 4.36
N VAL A 343 14.21 -4.71 4.32
CA VAL A 343 15.03 -4.74 3.10
C VAL A 343 14.99 -6.14 2.52
N GLY A 344 14.72 -6.24 1.24
CA GLY A 344 14.55 -7.50 0.55
C GLY A 344 14.11 -7.26 -0.89
N GLY A 345 13.22 -8.09 -1.38
CA GLY A 345 12.67 -7.95 -2.73
C GLY A 345 11.62 -8.99 -3.07
N GLY A 346 11.11 -8.89 -4.30
CA GLY A 346 10.18 -9.86 -4.87
C GLY A 346 8.76 -9.79 -4.32
N ALA A 347 8.32 -8.63 -3.81
CA ALA A 347 6.94 -8.41 -3.38
C ALA A 347 5.94 -8.97 -4.40
N HIS A 348 4.87 -9.63 -3.93
CA HIS A 348 3.83 -10.30 -4.73
C HIS A 348 4.33 -11.50 -5.56
N GLY A 349 5.63 -11.78 -5.58
CA GLY A 349 6.24 -12.82 -6.40
C GLY A 349 6.64 -14.08 -5.63
N VAL A 350 7.04 -15.10 -6.38
CA VAL A 350 7.55 -16.36 -5.80
C VAL A 350 8.95 -16.22 -5.19
N SER A 351 9.66 -15.14 -5.53
CA SER A 351 11.01 -14.84 -5.04
C SER A 351 11.01 -13.91 -3.83
N GLU A 352 9.87 -13.68 -3.22
CA GLU A 352 9.71 -12.77 -2.08
C GLU A 352 10.65 -13.16 -0.93
N HIS A 353 11.41 -12.17 -0.43
CA HIS A 353 12.42 -12.42 0.59
C HIS A 353 12.79 -11.18 1.39
N VAL A 354 13.37 -11.41 2.58
CA VAL A 354 13.95 -10.39 3.47
C VAL A 354 15.37 -10.75 3.84
N ILE A 355 16.26 -9.75 3.91
CA ILE A 355 17.67 -9.90 4.29
C ILE A 355 17.79 -9.70 5.80
N VAL A 356 18.13 -10.78 6.53
CA VAL A 356 18.14 -10.84 8.01
C VAL A 356 19.07 -9.80 8.63
N GLU A 357 20.28 -9.63 8.11
CA GLU A 357 21.27 -8.70 8.67
C GLU A 357 20.84 -7.23 8.68
N THR A 358 19.82 -6.87 7.87
CA THR A 358 19.32 -5.50 7.80
C THR A 358 18.25 -5.20 8.86
N ILE A 359 17.61 -6.23 9.44
CA ILE A 359 16.50 -6.08 10.38
C ILE A 359 16.88 -5.23 11.60
N PRO A 360 18.04 -5.44 12.28
CA PRO A 360 18.40 -4.64 13.45
C PRO A 360 18.51 -3.15 13.15
N PHE A 361 19.17 -2.79 12.06
CA PHE A 361 19.30 -1.39 11.67
C PHE A 361 17.94 -0.77 11.35
N ARG A 362 17.08 -1.45 10.60
CA ARG A 362 15.73 -0.96 10.25
C ARG A 362 14.87 -0.77 11.48
N THR A 363 14.90 -1.72 12.43
CA THR A 363 14.19 -1.63 13.70
C THR A 363 14.70 -0.44 14.54
N ALA A 364 16.01 -0.27 14.65
CA ALA A 364 16.63 0.84 15.36
C ALA A 364 16.30 2.20 14.72
N LEU A 365 16.25 2.27 13.37
CA LEU A 365 15.87 3.46 12.61
C LEU A 365 14.43 3.87 12.94
N VAL A 366 13.48 2.94 12.89
CA VAL A 366 12.07 3.20 13.22
C VAL A 366 11.94 3.68 14.67
N ALA A 367 12.62 3.02 15.61
CA ALA A 367 12.63 3.44 17.02
C ALA A 367 13.22 4.85 17.19
N GLY A 368 14.34 5.15 16.51
CA GLY A 368 15.01 6.43 16.60
C GLY A 368 14.18 7.59 16.05
N ILE A 369 13.54 7.41 14.88
CA ILE A 369 12.62 8.41 14.31
C ILE A 369 11.45 8.63 15.26
N ALA A 370 10.82 7.56 15.75
CA ALA A 370 9.69 7.66 16.67
C ALA A 370 10.10 8.35 17.99
N ALA A 371 11.27 8.04 18.55
CA ALA A 371 11.78 8.68 19.75
C ALA A 371 11.91 10.21 19.58
N ARG A 372 12.41 10.68 18.44
CA ARG A 372 12.54 12.11 18.12
C ARG A 372 11.17 12.78 17.95
N VAL A 373 10.21 12.13 17.30
CA VAL A 373 8.83 12.62 17.16
C VAL A 373 8.12 12.68 18.50
N ILE A 374 8.36 11.73 19.41
CA ILE A 374 7.75 11.71 20.75
C ILE A 374 8.33 12.80 21.65
N ALA A 375 9.62 13.10 21.52
CA ALA A 375 10.30 14.10 22.32
C ALA A 375 9.96 15.54 21.93
N GLY A 376 9.48 15.77 20.72
CA GLY A 376 9.06 17.09 20.17
C GLY A 376 10.21 17.82 19.56
#